data_866b45297edfbcf4cac82638ec46206d
#
_entry.id   866b45297edfbcf4cac82638ec46206d
#
_cell.length_a   1.000
_cell.length_b   1.000
_cell.length_c   1.000
_cell.angle_alpha   90.00
_cell.angle_beta   90.00
_cell.angle_gamma   90.00
#
_symmetry.space_group_name_H-M   'P 1'
#
loop_
_entity.id
_entity.type
_entity.pdbx_description
1 polymer ?
#
loop_
_entity_poly.entity_id
_entity_poly.type
_entity_poly.pdbx_seq_one_letter_code
_entity_poly.pdbx_strand_id
1 'polypeptide(L)'
;VDEVYAVPLQLVARIERFSTSDLQDVGDRKAISYRGGILPLISLEGTVSSQALDISANEFYVIVYTVGNEEIGLMASDIRDIVDYKDTIDNRTHKRAGIAGSMIVNGEILQFLDLYGILELDDPEWTEHLIGGAEETDLTVLLVEDSPFFQSQMKKEIEAAGFIVLTADDGLLGLEVLRTHPEITMVLTDIEMPNMDGLEMVRAIRAKPEYKNLPLVAVTSLAGAAAEQKGAEAGVDEYQIKLDREQLVDVCRRLAKPRTVNA
;
A
#
# COMPACT_ATOMS: atom_id res chain seq x y z
N VAL A 1 -21.45 -21.37 -1.50
CA VAL A 1 -20.73 -20.61 -2.52
C VAL A 1 -19.39 -20.27 -1.91
N ASP A 2 -18.31 -20.78 -2.49
CA ASP A 2 -16.96 -20.52 -1.99
C ASP A 2 -16.67 -19.02 -2.11
N GLU A 3 -16.22 -18.39 -1.05
CA GLU A 3 -15.79 -16.99 -1.06
C GLU A 3 -14.45 -16.89 -1.78
N VAL A 4 -14.36 -16.02 -2.81
CA VAL A 4 -13.13 -15.81 -3.58
C VAL A 4 -12.66 -14.39 -3.35
N TYR A 5 -11.39 -14.27 -3.00
CA TYR A 5 -10.75 -13.00 -2.73
C TYR A 5 -9.61 -12.75 -3.71
N ALA A 6 -9.28 -11.49 -3.93
CA ALA A 6 -8.14 -11.06 -4.71
C ALA A 6 -7.11 -10.37 -3.80
N VAL A 7 -5.84 -10.63 -4.07
CA VAL A 7 -4.70 -9.95 -3.45
C VAL A 7 -3.90 -9.29 -4.55
N PRO A 8 -3.54 -7.99 -4.43
CA PRO A 8 -2.65 -7.34 -5.38
C PRO A 8 -1.31 -8.07 -5.44
N LEU A 9 -0.90 -8.48 -6.65
CA LEU A 9 0.33 -9.26 -6.82
C LEU A 9 1.58 -8.52 -6.34
N GLN A 10 1.55 -7.19 -6.37
CA GLN A 10 2.64 -6.32 -5.90
C GLN A 10 2.92 -6.48 -4.39
N LEU A 11 1.89 -6.87 -3.60
CA LEU A 11 2.05 -7.13 -2.17
C LEU A 11 2.59 -8.54 -1.89
N VAL A 12 2.55 -9.42 -2.87
CA VAL A 12 2.89 -10.83 -2.72
C VAL A 12 4.39 -11.04 -2.93
N ALA A 13 5.12 -11.30 -1.86
CA ALA A 13 6.52 -11.67 -1.96
C ALA A 13 6.67 -13.09 -2.54
N ARG A 14 5.81 -14.02 -2.10
CA ARG A 14 5.84 -15.43 -2.52
C ARG A 14 4.49 -16.10 -2.27
N ILE A 15 4.24 -17.17 -3.00
CA ILE A 15 3.15 -18.11 -2.76
C ILE A 15 3.79 -19.49 -2.60
N GLU A 16 3.56 -20.15 -1.48
CA GLU A 16 4.13 -21.44 -1.17
C GLU A 16 3.04 -22.40 -0.65
N ARG A 17 3.26 -23.69 -0.78
CA ARG A 17 2.34 -24.74 -0.34
C ARG A 17 2.94 -25.51 0.82
N PHE A 18 2.15 -25.70 1.88
CA PHE A 18 2.54 -26.39 3.10
C PHE A 18 1.58 -27.52 3.43
N SER A 19 2.09 -28.48 4.23
CA SER A 19 1.25 -29.51 4.83
C SER A 19 0.60 -28.99 6.11
N THR A 20 -0.59 -29.47 6.43
CA THR A 20 -1.23 -29.19 7.73
C THR A 20 -0.40 -29.68 8.91
N SER A 21 0.48 -30.66 8.70
CA SER A 21 1.45 -31.11 9.71
C SER A 21 2.55 -30.09 10.02
N ASP A 22 2.76 -29.10 9.15
CA ASP A 22 3.75 -28.05 9.37
C ASP A 22 3.22 -26.91 10.24
N LEU A 23 1.88 -26.87 10.45
CA LEU A 23 1.24 -25.88 11.31
C LEU A 23 1.59 -26.11 12.78
N GLN A 24 1.97 -25.05 13.43
CA GLN A 24 2.27 -25.01 14.87
C GLN A 24 1.50 -23.89 15.54
N ASP A 25 1.13 -24.12 16.80
CA ASP A 25 0.58 -23.06 17.63
C ASP A 25 1.72 -22.38 18.41
N VAL A 26 1.88 -21.09 18.20
CA VAL A 26 2.85 -20.25 18.89
C VAL A 26 2.10 -19.14 19.63
N GLY A 27 1.88 -19.34 20.92
CA GLY A 27 0.95 -18.51 21.68
C GLY A 27 -0.48 -18.67 21.16
N ASP A 28 -1.13 -17.58 20.86
CA ASP A 28 -2.51 -17.54 20.34
C ASP A 28 -2.57 -17.58 18.79
N ARG A 29 -1.43 -17.81 18.12
CA ARG A 29 -1.31 -17.73 16.66
C ARG A 29 -0.89 -19.04 16.02
N LYS A 30 -1.30 -19.25 14.79
CA LYS A 30 -0.72 -20.26 13.90
C LYS A 30 0.58 -19.73 13.31
N ALA A 31 1.55 -20.61 13.16
CA ALA A 31 2.83 -20.31 12.53
C ALA A 31 3.39 -21.55 11.83
N ILE A 32 4.38 -21.34 10.98
CA ILE A 32 5.17 -22.42 10.35
C ILE A 32 6.67 -22.12 10.49
N SER A 33 7.47 -23.18 10.47
CA SER A 33 8.93 -23.04 10.31
C SER A 33 9.23 -22.65 8.86
N TYR A 34 9.88 -21.51 8.67
CA TYR A 34 10.11 -20.94 7.36
C TYR A 34 11.49 -20.30 7.25
N ARG A 35 12.32 -20.79 6.30
CA ARG A 35 13.66 -20.24 6.01
C ARG A 35 14.58 -20.08 7.22
N GLY A 36 14.43 -20.96 8.21
CA GLY A 36 15.23 -20.91 9.44
C GLY A 36 14.69 -19.97 10.52
N GLY A 37 13.51 -19.38 10.31
CA GLY A 37 12.75 -18.57 11.25
C GLY A 37 11.34 -19.09 11.45
N ILE A 38 10.51 -18.27 12.07
CA ILE A 38 9.09 -18.50 12.29
C ILE A 38 8.32 -17.53 11.41
N LEU A 39 7.42 -18.04 10.57
CA LEU A 39 6.48 -17.23 9.80
C LEU A 39 5.12 -17.25 10.50
N PRO A 40 4.67 -16.15 11.09
CA PRO A 40 3.34 -16.05 11.64
C PRO A 40 2.29 -16.09 10.53
N LEU A 41 1.18 -16.78 10.80
CA LEU A 41 0.11 -16.98 9.83
C LEU A 41 -1.16 -16.29 10.28
N ILE A 42 -1.86 -15.70 9.31
CA ILE A 42 -3.19 -15.10 9.48
C ILE A 42 -4.18 -15.89 8.66
N SER A 43 -5.38 -16.05 9.19
CA SER A 43 -6.54 -16.60 8.50
C SER A 43 -7.58 -15.51 8.26
N LEU A 44 -8.32 -15.62 7.15
CA LEU A 44 -9.49 -14.78 6.92
C LEU A 44 -10.70 -15.18 7.79
N GLU A 45 -10.65 -16.37 8.35
CA GLU A 45 -11.70 -16.89 9.25
C GLU A 45 -11.83 -16.00 10.49
N GLY A 46 -13.08 -15.61 10.77
CA GLY A 46 -13.39 -14.75 11.92
C GLY A 46 -13.04 -13.25 11.74
N THR A 47 -12.31 -12.89 10.68
CA THR A 47 -12.01 -11.50 10.34
C THR A 47 -12.85 -11.02 9.14
N VAL A 48 -12.49 -11.45 7.94
CA VAL A 48 -13.14 -11.09 6.68
C VAL A 48 -14.12 -12.14 6.21
N SER A 49 -13.80 -13.43 6.42
CA SER A 49 -14.64 -14.57 6.07
C SER A 49 -15.39 -15.11 7.29
N SER A 50 -16.66 -15.48 7.09
CA SER A 50 -17.42 -16.26 8.06
C SER A 50 -17.22 -17.77 7.90
N GLN A 51 -16.53 -18.20 6.84
CA GLN A 51 -16.26 -19.59 6.53
C GLN A 51 -14.92 -20.02 7.15
N ALA A 52 -14.90 -21.22 7.71
CA ALA A 52 -13.66 -21.84 8.16
C ALA A 52 -12.78 -22.14 6.96
N LEU A 53 -11.47 -22.00 7.16
CA LEU A 53 -10.48 -22.36 6.14
C LEU A 53 -10.53 -23.88 5.90
N ASP A 54 -10.86 -24.30 4.69
CA ASP A 54 -10.87 -25.71 4.32
C ASP A 54 -9.44 -26.20 4.04
N ILE A 55 -8.86 -26.87 5.01
CA ILE A 55 -7.56 -27.56 4.91
C ILE A 55 -7.71 -29.08 4.95
N SER A 56 -8.88 -29.58 4.57
CA SER A 56 -9.19 -31.03 4.60
C SER A 56 -8.32 -31.87 3.66
N ALA A 57 -7.73 -31.24 2.64
CA ALA A 57 -6.78 -31.85 1.69
C ALA A 57 -5.38 -32.13 2.28
N ASN A 58 -5.16 -31.93 3.58
CA ASN A 58 -3.86 -31.99 4.24
C ASN A 58 -2.78 -31.02 3.69
N GLU A 59 -3.15 -30.14 2.80
CA GLU A 59 -2.29 -29.09 2.24
C GLU A 59 -3.05 -27.75 2.20
N PHE A 60 -2.29 -26.66 2.28
CA PHE A 60 -2.81 -25.29 2.14
C PHE A 60 -1.75 -24.39 1.51
N TYR A 61 -2.19 -23.27 0.98
CA TYR A 61 -1.30 -22.25 0.45
C TYR A 61 -1.06 -21.16 1.48
N VAL A 62 0.14 -20.57 1.41
CA VAL A 62 0.52 -19.39 2.17
C VAL A 62 0.97 -18.33 1.20
N ILE A 63 0.26 -17.21 1.21
CA ILE A 63 0.65 -16.00 0.49
C ILE A 63 1.52 -15.21 1.45
N VAL A 64 2.83 -15.17 1.17
CA VAL A 64 3.81 -14.45 1.99
C VAL A 64 3.88 -13.01 1.52
N TYR A 65 3.74 -12.08 2.44
CA TYR A 65 3.89 -10.65 2.22
C TYR A 65 4.69 -10.01 3.35
N THR A 66 5.21 -8.82 3.10
CA THR A 66 6.06 -8.10 4.06
C THR A 66 5.29 -6.94 4.69
N VAL A 67 5.40 -6.81 6.01
CA VAL A 67 4.87 -5.68 6.77
C VAL A 67 5.97 -5.14 7.67
N GLY A 68 6.41 -3.93 7.41
CA GLY A 68 7.64 -3.43 8.02
C GLY A 68 8.83 -4.32 7.62
N ASN A 69 9.55 -4.85 8.60
CA ASN A 69 10.68 -5.75 8.41
C ASN A 69 10.32 -7.23 8.59
N GLU A 70 9.05 -7.55 8.75
CA GLU A 70 8.60 -8.91 9.04
C GLU A 70 7.84 -9.53 7.89
N GLU A 71 8.09 -10.80 7.60
CA GLU A 71 7.29 -11.60 6.68
C GLU A 71 6.11 -12.20 7.43
N ILE A 72 4.93 -12.15 6.80
CA ILE A 72 3.67 -12.65 7.33
C ILE A 72 3.03 -13.53 6.27
N GLY A 73 2.40 -14.61 6.67
CA GLY A 73 1.71 -15.53 5.78
C GLY A 73 0.18 -15.43 5.89
N LEU A 74 -0.50 -15.15 4.78
CA LEU A 74 -1.95 -15.30 4.69
C LEU A 74 -2.29 -16.71 4.24
N MET A 75 -3.08 -17.44 5.02
CA MET A 75 -3.51 -18.80 4.69
C MET A 75 -4.63 -18.78 3.65
N ALA A 76 -4.54 -19.68 2.68
CA ALA A 76 -5.57 -19.90 1.67
C ALA A 76 -5.75 -21.41 1.40
N SER A 77 -6.99 -21.85 1.17
CA SER A 77 -7.27 -23.25 0.82
C SER A 77 -6.84 -23.58 -0.61
N ASP A 78 -6.94 -22.62 -1.53
CA ASP A 78 -6.58 -22.78 -2.93
C ASP A 78 -6.16 -21.43 -3.56
N ILE A 79 -5.40 -21.49 -4.65
CA ILE A 79 -5.05 -20.36 -5.51
C ILE A 79 -5.62 -20.63 -6.89
N ARG A 80 -6.60 -19.81 -7.31
CA ARG A 80 -7.30 -20.05 -8.57
C ARG A 80 -6.52 -19.62 -9.80
N ASP A 81 -6.08 -18.36 -9.84
CA ASP A 81 -5.38 -17.81 -11.01
C ASP A 81 -4.64 -16.50 -10.67
N ILE A 82 -3.75 -16.07 -11.56
CA ILE A 82 -3.14 -14.74 -11.57
C ILE A 82 -3.68 -14.02 -12.79
N VAL A 83 -4.44 -12.95 -12.56
CA VAL A 83 -5.10 -12.20 -13.63
C VAL A 83 -4.48 -10.81 -13.75
N ASP A 84 -4.16 -10.42 -14.98
CA ASP A 84 -3.83 -9.03 -15.29
C ASP A 84 -5.13 -8.30 -15.62
N TYR A 85 -5.48 -7.30 -14.82
CA TYR A 85 -6.74 -6.60 -14.96
C TYR A 85 -6.55 -5.08 -14.88
N LYS A 86 -7.18 -4.36 -15.82
CA LYS A 86 -7.01 -2.91 -15.98
C LYS A 86 -8.20 -2.07 -15.47
N ASP A 87 -9.26 -2.71 -14.97
CA ASP A 87 -10.43 -1.99 -14.51
C ASP A 87 -10.24 -1.42 -13.09
N THR A 88 -10.98 -0.36 -12.82
CA THR A 88 -10.97 0.31 -11.51
C THR A 88 -11.65 -0.53 -10.44
N ILE A 89 -11.01 -0.64 -9.29
CA ILE A 89 -11.60 -1.25 -8.10
C ILE A 89 -12.70 -0.33 -7.57
N ASP A 90 -13.93 -0.85 -7.44
CA ASP A 90 -15.02 -0.14 -6.76
C ASP A 90 -14.84 -0.23 -5.24
N ASN A 91 -14.47 0.88 -4.62
CA ASN A 91 -14.31 1.01 -3.18
C ASN A 91 -15.54 1.63 -2.48
N ARG A 92 -16.63 1.91 -3.22
CA ARG A 92 -17.83 2.59 -2.69
C ARG A 92 -18.91 1.60 -2.26
N THR A 93 -19.06 0.51 -3.00
CA THR A 93 -20.23 -0.38 -2.86
C THR A 93 -20.08 -1.37 -1.70
N HIS A 94 -18.88 -1.83 -1.38
CA HIS A 94 -18.62 -2.85 -0.36
C HIS A 94 -17.40 -2.52 0.52
N LYS A 95 -17.44 -1.38 1.20
CA LYS A 95 -16.38 -1.03 2.15
C LYS A 95 -16.67 -1.69 3.50
N ARG A 96 -15.84 -2.66 3.89
CA ARG A 96 -15.81 -3.21 5.25
C ARG A 96 -14.36 -3.39 5.69
N ALA A 97 -14.15 -3.49 6.99
CA ALA A 97 -12.81 -3.71 7.53
C ALA A 97 -12.18 -4.98 6.90
N GLY A 98 -10.92 -4.90 6.51
CA GLY A 98 -10.20 -5.98 5.82
C GLY A 98 -10.51 -6.13 4.32
N ILE A 99 -11.44 -5.32 3.76
CA ILE A 99 -11.76 -5.29 2.32
C ILE A 99 -11.48 -3.90 1.77
N ALA A 100 -10.57 -3.83 0.82
CA ALA A 100 -10.17 -2.59 0.15
C ALA A 100 -11.16 -2.14 -0.93
N GLY A 101 -11.88 -3.07 -1.53
CA GLY A 101 -12.86 -2.81 -2.58
C GLY A 101 -13.29 -4.08 -3.29
N SER A 102 -14.04 -3.92 -4.38
CA SER A 102 -14.48 -5.04 -5.23
C SER A 102 -14.34 -4.70 -6.71
N MET A 103 -14.22 -5.71 -7.55
CA MET A 103 -14.28 -5.57 -9.01
C MET A 103 -14.97 -6.78 -9.65
N ILE A 104 -15.39 -6.62 -10.90
CA ILE A 104 -15.98 -7.71 -11.68
C ILE A 104 -14.89 -8.28 -12.59
N VAL A 105 -14.55 -9.55 -12.38
CA VAL A 105 -13.59 -10.30 -13.21
C VAL A 105 -14.32 -11.48 -13.81
N ASN A 106 -14.34 -11.57 -15.13
CA ASN A 106 -15.04 -12.64 -15.88
C ASN A 106 -16.50 -12.86 -15.47
N GLY A 107 -17.21 -11.79 -15.05
CA GLY A 107 -18.60 -11.84 -14.61
C GLY A 107 -18.80 -12.22 -13.14
N GLU A 108 -17.74 -12.47 -12.38
CA GLU A 108 -17.77 -12.72 -10.94
C GLU A 108 -17.29 -11.49 -10.17
N ILE A 109 -17.94 -11.18 -9.04
CA ILE A 109 -17.50 -10.11 -8.14
C ILE A 109 -16.41 -10.66 -7.24
N LEU A 110 -15.21 -10.11 -7.37
CA LEU A 110 -14.08 -10.39 -6.49
C LEU A 110 -13.91 -9.27 -5.47
N GLN A 111 -13.66 -9.63 -4.22
CA GLN A 111 -13.34 -8.69 -3.15
C GLN A 111 -11.82 -8.63 -2.99
N PHE A 112 -11.28 -7.41 -2.99
CA PHE A 112 -9.86 -7.17 -2.76
C PHE A 112 -9.58 -7.07 -1.26
N LEU A 113 -8.62 -7.84 -0.80
CA LEU A 113 -8.18 -7.82 0.58
C LEU A 113 -7.36 -6.57 0.90
N ASP A 114 -7.67 -5.95 2.02
CA ASP A 114 -6.80 -4.98 2.69
C ASP A 114 -5.96 -5.74 3.72
N LEU A 115 -4.75 -6.14 3.33
CA LEU A 115 -3.89 -6.97 4.18
C LEU A 115 -3.52 -6.29 5.50
N TYR A 116 -3.34 -4.97 5.51
CA TYR A 116 -3.10 -4.20 6.73
C TYR A 116 -4.35 -4.12 7.61
N GLY A 117 -5.51 -3.88 7.00
CA GLY A 117 -6.77 -3.89 7.73
C GLY A 117 -7.11 -5.27 8.31
N ILE A 118 -6.67 -6.36 7.66
CA ILE A 118 -6.82 -7.72 8.20
C ILE A 118 -5.91 -7.92 9.41
N LEU A 119 -4.65 -7.48 9.34
CA LEU A 119 -3.73 -7.50 10.47
C LEU A 119 -4.27 -6.74 11.68
N GLU A 120 -4.78 -5.53 11.43
CA GLU A 120 -5.36 -4.68 12.47
C GLU A 120 -6.60 -5.33 13.13
N LEU A 121 -7.38 -6.09 12.35
CA LEU A 121 -8.52 -6.86 12.87
C LEU A 121 -8.08 -8.09 13.66
N ASP A 122 -7.00 -8.76 13.22
CA ASP A 122 -6.48 -9.97 13.84
C ASP A 122 -5.79 -9.66 15.17
N ASP A 123 -4.90 -8.67 15.18
CA ASP A 123 -4.18 -8.22 16.37
C ASP A 123 -3.76 -6.75 16.26
N PRO A 124 -4.54 -5.84 16.85
CA PRO A 124 -4.22 -4.42 16.83
C PRO A 124 -2.88 -4.08 17.50
N GLU A 125 -2.55 -4.72 18.65
CA GLU A 125 -1.32 -4.43 19.39
C GLU A 125 -0.07 -4.88 18.61
N TRP A 126 -0.12 -6.04 18.01
CA TRP A 126 0.96 -6.53 17.15
C TRP A 126 1.10 -5.68 15.89
N THR A 127 -0.03 -5.28 15.29
CA THR A 127 -0.04 -4.40 14.12
C THR A 127 0.59 -3.04 14.46
N GLU A 128 0.25 -2.45 15.60
CA GLU A 128 0.87 -1.21 16.06
C GLU A 128 2.38 -1.37 16.27
N HIS A 129 2.83 -2.52 16.78
CA HIS A 129 4.25 -2.83 16.93
C HIS A 129 4.97 -2.99 15.59
N LEU A 130 4.36 -3.68 14.63
CA LEU A 130 4.90 -3.86 13.27
C LEU A 130 4.96 -2.54 12.48
N ILE A 131 3.90 -1.74 12.63
CA ILE A 131 3.77 -0.44 11.98
C ILE A 131 4.71 0.60 12.64
N GLY A 132 5.16 0.31 13.86
CA GLY A 132 6.19 1.04 14.60
C GLY A 132 5.66 2.34 15.22
N GLY A 133 5.95 2.57 16.50
CA GLY A 133 5.71 3.83 17.18
C GLY A 133 6.45 4.98 16.49
N ALA A 134 5.84 5.55 15.47
CA ALA A 134 6.34 6.76 14.85
C ALA A 134 6.10 7.91 15.83
N GLU A 135 7.12 8.69 16.10
CA GLU A 135 6.92 10.00 16.72
C GLU A 135 5.99 10.81 15.82
N GLU A 136 4.86 11.28 16.35
CA GLU A 136 3.98 12.20 15.64
C GLU A 136 4.79 13.38 15.13
N THR A 137 4.70 13.66 13.86
CA THR A 137 5.36 14.81 13.24
C THR A 137 4.32 15.81 12.78
N ASP A 138 4.64 17.10 12.87
CA ASP A 138 3.82 18.18 12.28
C ASP A 138 4.07 18.31 10.76
N LEU A 139 4.70 17.32 10.13
CA LEU A 139 5.08 17.37 8.73
C LEU A 139 3.93 16.89 7.85
N THR A 140 3.53 17.73 6.89
CA THR A 140 2.44 17.45 5.97
C THR A 140 2.96 16.97 4.62
N VAL A 141 2.47 15.83 4.17
CA VAL A 141 2.76 15.21 2.87
C VAL A 141 1.53 15.34 1.97
N LEU A 142 1.70 15.80 0.75
CA LEU A 142 0.66 15.74 -0.28
C LEU A 142 0.83 14.45 -1.08
N LEU A 143 -0.18 13.61 -1.08
CA LEU A 143 -0.26 12.39 -1.88
C LEU A 143 -1.23 12.62 -3.05
N VAL A 144 -0.73 12.51 -4.27
CA VAL A 144 -1.53 12.65 -5.50
C VAL A 144 -1.60 11.30 -6.21
N GLU A 145 -2.78 10.72 -6.25
CA GLU A 145 -3.03 9.37 -6.74
C GLU A 145 -4.49 9.24 -7.17
N ASP A 146 -4.74 8.82 -8.40
CA ASP A 146 -6.10 8.72 -8.97
C ASP A 146 -6.82 7.43 -8.58
N SER A 147 -6.10 6.40 -8.19
CA SER A 147 -6.69 5.16 -7.70
C SER A 147 -7.06 5.29 -6.22
N PRO A 148 -8.36 5.26 -5.87
CA PRO A 148 -8.79 5.35 -4.47
C PRO A 148 -8.24 4.23 -3.60
N PHE A 149 -7.93 3.07 -4.20
CA PHE A 149 -7.30 1.94 -3.51
C PHE A 149 -5.87 2.29 -3.08
N PHE A 150 -5.00 2.65 -4.03
CA PHE A 150 -3.61 2.98 -3.74
C PHE A 150 -3.51 4.24 -2.87
N GLN A 151 -4.34 5.25 -3.12
CA GLN A 151 -4.41 6.46 -2.32
C GLN A 151 -4.72 6.13 -0.85
N SER A 152 -5.77 5.32 -0.59
CA SER A 152 -6.16 4.93 0.77
C SER A 152 -5.09 4.10 1.47
N GLN A 153 -4.44 3.19 0.74
CA GLN A 153 -3.39 2.34 1.28
C GLN A 153 -2.14 3.13 1.66
N MET A 154 -1.59 3.91 0.72
CA MET A 154 -0.42 4.74 0.98
C MET A 154 -0.68 5.80 2.05
N LYS A 155 -1.88 6.40 2.06
CA LYS A 155 -2.28 7.34 3.10
C LYS A 155 -2.19 6.71 4.48
N LYS A 156 -2.79 5.53 4.70
CA LYS A 156 -2.72 4.82 5.98
C LYS A 156 -1.27 4.55 6.42
N GLU A 157 -0.42 4.14 5.49
CA GLU A 157 0.99 3.83 5.77
C GLU A 157 1.79 5.06 6.19
N ILE A 158 1.56 6.19 5.52
CA ILE A 158 2.24 7.45 5.80
C ILE A 158 1.71 8.06 7.11
N GLU A 159 0.38 8.02 7.36
CA GLU A 159 -0.23 8.47 8.62
C GLU A 159 0.24 7.62 9.80
N ALA A 160 0.33 6.30 9.64
CA ALA A 160 0.89 5.40 10.65
C ALA A 160 2.39 5.67 10.94
N ALA A 161 3.11 6.28 10.00
CA ALA A 161 4.48 6.75 10.20
C ALA A 161 4.58 8.13 10.88
N GLY A 162 3.45 8.72 11.30
CA GLY A 162 3.37 9.96 12.07
C GLY A 162 3.21 11.23 11.24
N PHE A 163 2.98 11.15 9.93
CA PHE A 163 2.80 12.31 9.05
C PHE A 163 1.33 12.70 8.90
N ILE A 164 1.08 13.98 8.65
CA ILE A 164 -0.22 14.47 8.19
C ILE A 164 -0.30 14.29 6.67
N VAL A 165 -1.37 13.66 6.16
CA VAL A 165 -1.52 13.39 4.73
C VAL A 165 -2.71 14.13 4.14
N LEU A 166 -2.44 15.01 3.18
CA LEU A 166 -3.43 15.59 2.27
C LEU A 166 -3.44 14.79 0.96
N THR A 167 -4.61 14.61 0.36
CA THR A 167 -4.75 13.82 -0.87
C THR A 167 -5.35 14.63 -2.01
N ALA A 168 -5.00 14.26 -3.24
CA ALA A 168 -5.62 14.76 -4.47
C ALA A 168 -5.72 13.62 -5.48
N ASP A 169 -6.74 13.67 -6.35
CA ASP A 169 -7.07 12.58 -7.27
C ASP A 169 -6.44 12.77 -8.67
N ASP A 170 -5.79 13.89 -8.94
CA ASP A 170 -5.02 14.16 -10.15
C ASP A 170 -4.05 15.33 -9.97
N GLY A 171 -3.21 15.57 -10.97
CA GLY A 171 -2.20 16.63 -10.93
C GLY A 171 -2.77 18.05 -10.85
N LEU A 172 -3.96 18.32 -11.43
CA LEU A 172 -4.61 19.64 -11.35
C LEU A 172 -5.09 19.93 -9.92
N LEU A 173 -5.76 18.96 -9.31
CA LEU A 173 -6.19 19.04 -7.92
C LEU A 173 -4.99 19.11 -6.98
N GLY A 174 -3.91 18.36 -7.27
CA GLY A 174 -2.66 18.40 -6.53
C GLY A 174 -2.04 19.80 -6.52
N LEU A 175 -2.00 20.49 -7.65
CA LEU A 175 -1.53 21.87 -7.72
C LEU A 175 -2.40 22.85 -6.93
N GLU A 176 -3.72 22.64 -6.89
CA GLU A 176 -4.62 23.47 -6.11
C GLU A 176 -4.43 23.26 -4.61
N VAL A 177 -4.34 22.01 -4.16
CA VAL A 177 -4.05 21.67 -2.76
C VAL A 177 -2.71 22.29 -2.35
N LEU A 178 -1.65 22.10 -3.14
CA LEU A 178 -0.33 22.68 -2.85
C LEU A 178 -0.35 24.21 -2.74
N ARG A 179 -1.17 24.89 -3.52
CA ARG A 179 -1.34 26.34 -3.49
C ARG A 179 -2.04 26.83 -2.22
N THR A 180 -2.98 26.06 -1.71
CA THR A 180 -3.82 26.43 -0.54
C THR A 180 -3.25 25.97 0.80
N HIS A 181 -2.24 25.08 0.77
CA HIS A 181 -1.63 24.46 1.94
C HIS A 181 -0.10 24.68 1.95
N PRO A 182 0.36 25.85 2.41
CA PRO A 182 1.80 26.18 2.44
C PRO A 182 2.60 25.32 3.41
N GLU A 183 1.93 24.65 4.35
CA GLU A 183 2.51 23.69 5.31
C GLU A 183 2.99 22.39 4.65
N ILE A 184 2.62 22.08 3.41
CA ILE A 184 3.09 20.88 2.71
C ILE A 184 4.61 20.90 2.59
N THR A 185 5.22 19.85 3.12
CA THR A 185 6.68 19.68 3.19
C THR A 185 7.24 18.77 2.11
N MET A 186 6.39 17.99 1.45
CA MET A 186 6.75 17.00 0.42
C MET A 186 5.54 16.65 -0.43
N VAL A 187 5.77 16.25 -1.69
CA VAL A 187 4.74 15.71 -2.58
C VAL A 187 5.14 14.30 -3.03
N LEU A 188 4.21 13.38 -2.87
CA LEU A 188 4.24 12.05 -3.49
C LEU A 188 3.21 12.06 -4.62
N THR A 189 3.59 11.63 -5.81
CA THR A 189 2.68 11.64 -6.97
C THR A 189 2.78 10.35 -7.77
N ASP A 190 1.65 9.78 -8.14
CA ASP A 190 1.62 8.84 -9.25
C ASP A 190 2.04 9.53 -10.54
N ILE A 191 2.51 8.77 -11.50
CA ILE A 191 2.91 9.26 -12.82
C ILE A 191 1.70 9.27 -13.76
N GLU A 192 0.96 8.17 -13.82
CA GLU A 192 -0.13 7.98 -14.77
C GLU A 192 -1.48 8.35 -14.14
N MET A 193 -1.95 9.56 -14.36
CA MET A 193 -3.22 10.07 -13.85
C MET A 193 -4.01 10.79 -14.95
N PRO A 194 -5.36 10.84 -14.84
CA PRO A 194 -6.20 11.61 -15.76
C PRO A 194 -5.97 13.12 -15.60
N ASN A 195 -6.45 13.90 -16.58
CA ASN A 195 -6.44 15.36 -16.64
C ASN A 195 -5.03 15.98 -16.69
N MET A 196 -4.20 15.72 -15.71
CA MET A 196 -2.80 16.14 -15.65
C MET A 196 -1.97 15.00 -15.04
N ASP A 197 -1.00 14.51 -15.78
CA ASP A 197 -0.10 13.48 -15.29
C ASP A 197 0.89 14.01 -14.23
N GLY A 198 1.49 13.07 -13.46
CA GLY A 198 2.40 13.44 -12.37
C GLY A 198 3.64 14.18 -12.84
N LEU A 199 4.19 13.86 -14.01
CA LEU A 199 5.38 14.57 -14.55
C LEU A 199 5.03 15.97 -15.05
N GLU A 200 3.83 16.17 -15.60
CA GLU A 200 3.32 17.50 -15.96
C GLU A 200 3.15 18.35 -14.71
N MET A 201 2.57 17.79 -13.66
CA MET A 201 2.43 18.45 -12.35
C MET A 201 3.81 18.82 -11.77
N VAL A 202 4.78 17.91 -11.78
CA VAL A 202 6.15 18.16 -11.30
C VAL A 202 6.78 19.32 -12.03
N ARG A 203 6.69 19.37 -13.39
CA ARG A 203 7.20 20.51 -14.18
C ARG A 203 6.54 21.82 -13.79
N ALA A 204 5.20 21.80 -13.58
CA ALA A 204 4.47 22.99 -13.16
C ALA A 204 4.88 23.48 -11.77
N ILE A 205 5.16 22.57 -10.83
CA ILE A 205 5.70 22.90 -9.51
C ILE A 205 7.11 23.48 -9.62
N ARG A 206 8.01 22.83 -10.37
CA ARG A 206 9.40 23.29 -10.54
C ARG A 206 9.53 24.64 -11.25
N ALA A 207 8.55 25.01 -12.08
CA ALA A 207 8.49 26.32 -12.71
C ALA A 207 8.28 27.48 -11.72
N LYS A 208 7.86 27.19 -10.49
CA LYS A 208 7.59 28.18 -9.44
C LYS A 208 8.77 28.26 -8.46
N PRO A 209 9.40 29.44 -8.30
CA PRO A 209 10.60 29.60 -7.44
C PRO A 209 10.36 29.19 -5.98
N GLU A 210 9.15 29.41 -5.47
CA GLU A 210 8.76 29.09 -4.08
C GLU A 210 8.78 27.59 -3.78
N TYR A 211 8.69 26.72 -4.81
CA TYR A 211 8.72 25.26 -4.66
C TYR A 211 10.02 24.63 -5.15
N LYS A 212 11.05 25.42 -5.43
CA LYS A 212 12.31 24.92 -5.98
C LYS A 212 12.93 23.79 -5.17
N ASN A 213 12.83 23.89 -3.85
CA ASN A 213 13.42 22.93 -2.91
C ASN A 213 12.36 22.00 -2.26
N LEU A 214 11.13 22.00 -2.75
CA LEU A 214 10.10 21.08 -2.26
C LEU A 214 10.42 19.67 -2.76
N PRO A 215 10.60 18.68 -1.88
CA PRO A 215 10.79 17.30 -2.32
C PRO A 215 9.61 16.80 -3.15
N LEU A 216 9.90 16.28 -4.33
CA LEU A 216 8.92 15.71 -5.26
C LEU A 216 9.33 14.28 -5.56
N VAL A 217 8.52 13.32 -5.14
CA VAL A 217 8.77 11.89 -5.31
C VAL A 217 7.70 11.29 -6.20
N ALA A 218 8.13 10.60 -7.24
CA ALA A 218 7.22 9.83 -8.08
C ALA A 218 7.03 8.43 -7.48
N VAL A 219 5.78 7.99 -7.42
CA VAL A 219 5.40 6.65 -6.99
C VAL A 219 4.83 5.90 -8.19
N THR A 220 5.38 4.75 -8.53
CA THR A 220 5.00 4.02 -9.75
C THR A 220 4.78 2.54 -9.46
N SER A 221 3.93 1.91 -10.25
CA SER A 221 3.71 0.45 -10.19
C SER A 221 4.86 -0.34 -10.82
N LEU A 222 5.65 0.29 -11.70
CA LEU A 222 6.77 -0.35 -12.43
C LEU A 222 7.97 0.58 -12.44
N ALA A 223 9.06 0.16 -11.82
CA ALA A 223 10.34 0.81 -11.96
C ALA A 223 10.97 0.46 -13.31
N GLY A 224 11.55 1.46 -14.00
CA GLY A 224 12.29 1.23 -15.24
C GLY A 224 13.15 2.42 -15.58
N ALA A 225 14.38 2.18 -16.02
CA ALA A 225 15.36 3.22 -16.32
C ALA A 225 14.87 4.34 -17.25
N ALA A 226 13.96 4.02 -18.19
CA ALA A 226 13.38 5.02 -19.09
C ALA A 226 12.35 5.93 -18.38
N ALA A 227 11.62 5.42 -17.39
CA ALA A 227 10.70 6.21 -16.59
C ALA A 227 11.46 7.12 -15.62
N GLU A 228 12.46 6.58 -14.96
CA GLU A 228 13.36 7.34 -14.07
C GLU A 228 14.05 8.50 -14.80
N GLN A 229 14.54 8.26 -16.02
CA GLN A 229 15.15 9.32 -16.82
C GLN A 229 14.16 10.45 -17.14
N LYS A 230 12.95 10.13 -17.59
CA LYS A 230 11.89 11.12 -17.87
C LYS A 230 11.51 11.94 -16.64
N GLY A 231 11.48 11.30 -15.49
CA GLY A 231 11.17 12.00 -14.26
C GLY A 231 12.30 12.89 -13.78
N ALA A 232 13.54 12.45 -13.86
CA ALA A 232 14.69 13.30 -13.56
C ALA A 232 14.70 14.57 -14.46
N GLU A 233 14.37 14.42 -15.76
CA GLU A 233 14.19 15.54 -16.68
C GLU A 233 13.02 16.46 -16.31
N ALA A 234 11.96 15.91 -15.69
CA ALA A 234 10.83 16.68 -15.20
C ALA A 234 11.12 17.40 -13.87
N GLY A 235 12.13 16.96 -13.11
CA GLY A 235 12.52 17.51 -11.81
C GLY A 235 12.03 16.70 -10.62
N VAL A 236 11.73 15.41 -10.79
CA VAL A 236 11.52 14.45 -9.72
C VAL A 236 12.83 14.24 -8.98
N ASP A 237 12.78 14.28 -7.64
CA ASP A 237 13.97 14.07 -6.81
C ASP A 237 14.25 12.58 -6.60
N GLU A 238 13.19 11.77 -6.49
CA GLU A 238 13.32 10.35 -6.23
C GLU A 238 12.12 9.56 -6.75
N TYR A 239 12.33 8.26 -7.02
CA TYR A 239 11.31 7.30 -7.44
C TYR A 239 11.10 6.24 -6.37
N GLN A 240 9.82 5.90 -6.15
CA GLN A 240 9.41 4.82 -5.26
C GLN A 240 8.46 3.87 -5.98
N ILE A 241 8.51 2.60 -5.59
CA ILE A 241 7.56 1.61 -6.07
C ILE A 241 6.31 1.67 -5.19
N LYS A 242 5.12 1.71 -5.81
CA LYS A 242 3.84 1.60 -5.10
C LYS A 242 3.85 0.35 -4.24
N LEU A 243 3.33 0.46 -3.00
CA LEU A 243 3.20 -0.64 -2.05
C LEU A 243 4.52 -1.20 -1.47
N ASP A 244 5.65 -0.56 -1.73
CA ASP A 244 6.84 -0.75 -0.90
C ASP A 244 6.79 0.22 0.28
N ARG A 245 6.08 -0.20 1.34
CA ARG A 245 5.84 0.62 2.52
C ARG A 245 7.14 1.08 3.19
N GLU A 246 8.09 0.18 3.33
CA GLU A 246 9.36 0.49 4.01
C GLU A 246 10.08 1.63 3.29
N GLN A 247 10.21 1.52 1.99
CA GLN A 247 10.82 2.57 1.16
C GLN A 247 9.98 3.85 1.14
N LEU A 248 8.64 3.73 1.10
CA LEU A 248 7.74 4.89 1.12
C LEU A 248 7.86 5.69 2.42
N VAL A 249 7.87 5.01 3.56
CA VAL A 249 8.04 5.65 4.88
C VAL A 249 9.45 6.20 5.05
N ASP A 250 10.48 5.46 4.61
CA ASP A 250 11.87 5.93 4.67
C ASP A 250 12.07 7.21 3.86
N VAL A 251 11.54 7.27 2.64
CA VAL A 251 11.65 8.47 1.81
C VAL A 251 10.93 9.66 2.46
N CYS A 252 9.77 9.45 3.09
CA CYS A 252 9.08 10.50 3.83
C CYS A 252 9.94 11.01 5.00
N ARG A 253 10.49 10.13 5.82
CA ARG A 253 11.35 10.49 6.97
C ARG A 253 12.62 11.21 6.55
N ARG A 254 13.17 10.85 5.41
CA ARG A 254 14.42 11.40 4.90
C ARG A 254 14.25 12.75 4.21
N LEU A 255 13.19 12.91 3.44
CA LEU A 255 13.00 14.08 2.57
C LEU A 255 12.02 15.11 3.15
N ALA A 256 10.96 14.72 3.86
CA ALA A 256 10.05 15.68 4.47
C ALA A 256 10.76 16.44 5.60
N LYS A 257 10.85 17.75 5.44
CA LYS A 257 11.50 18.66 6.43
C LYS A 257 10.68 19.92 6.56
N PRO A 258 10.65 20.56 7.75
CA PRO A 258 9.99 21.83 7.92
C PRO A 258 10.44 22.84 6.86
N ARG A 259 9.48 23.43 6.16
CA ARG A 259 9.79 24.49 5.18
C ARG A 259 10.00 25.80 5.94
N THR A 260 11.16 26.40 5.77
CA THR A 260 11.35 27.81 6.11
C THR A 260 10.62 28.64 5.05
N VAL A 261 9.38 29.02 5.32
CA VAL A 261 8.68 30.00 4.51
C VAL A 261 9.36 31.33 4.82
N ASN A 262 10.23 31.78 3.92
CA ASN A 262 10.73 33.16 4.00
C ASN A 262 9.53 34.08 3.76
N ALA A 263 9.18 34.86 4.79
CA ALA A 263 8.14 35.88 4.76
C ALA A 263 8.53 37.03 3.82
#